data_021c72fc033db65d961d4ae235f7e325
#
_entry.id   021c72fc033db65d961d4ae235f7e325
#
_cell.length_a   1.000
_cell.length_b   1.000
_cell.length_c   1.000
_cell.angle_alpha   90.00
_cell.angle_beta   90.00
_cell.angle_gamma   90.00
#
_symmetry.space_group_name_H-M   'P 1'
#
loop_
_entity.id
_entity.type
_entity.pdbx_description
1 polymer ?
#
loop_
_entity_poly.entity_id
_entity_poly.type
_entity_poly.pdbx_seq_one_letter_code
_entity_poly.pdbx_strand_id
1 'polypeptide(L)'
;MRLGLNKYFGDFASYENVICLYNTSISSLNVGDEIINASGLEQLKTIFSTEQVYHMSTHVGSKSIGIHHANLCKERIVCGSNLLCDTMFRSANWELSPIDILKMKKVVLMGVGWNKYGSRTSRFTAKYYRKLLSDSERIHSVRDDYTRKKLNEIGIDNVINTGCPTMWMFTGEHCAAIRKVKADRVIFTLTDYDKDYKNDKLLIEILKRKYDKVYFWPQGSGDLDYFREMKINNIEVVPPRLDEYDALLSNNDIDFVGTRLHGGIRALQYKNRALIVAFDNRAIEKAKDFNLPIINRDSLAENLSTMIDNNLS
;
A
#
# COMPACT_ATOMS: atom_id res chain seq x y z
N MET A 1 -43.64 9.60 9.19
CA MET A 1 -43.45 8.56 8.17
C MET A 1 -42.20 7.73 8.54
N ARG A 2 -42.36 6.73 9.40
CA ARG A 2 -41.31 5.76 9.72
C ARG A 2 -41.31 4.73 8.57
N LEU A 3 -40.56 5.02 7.53
CA LEU A 3 -40.32 4.07 6.45
C LEU A 3 -39.65 2.82 7.03
N GLY A 4 -40.22 1.67 6.72
CA GLY A 4 -39.90 0.31 7.17
C GLY A 4 -38.44 -0.17 7.07
N LEU A 5 -37.51 0.61 7.58
CA LEU A 5 -36.11 0.25 7.72
C LEU A 5 -35.90 -0.84 8.78
N ASN A 6 -36.84 -0.98 9.73
CA ASN A 6 -36.76 -2.04 10.77
C ASN A 6 -36.94 -3.48 10.23
N LYS A 7 -37.37 -3.65 8.98
CA LYS A 7 -37.48 -4.99 8.36
C LYS A 7 -36.14 -5.52 7.86
N TYR A 8 -35.16 -4.64 7.65
CA TYR A 8 -33.78 -4.98 7.26
C TYR A 8 -32.79 -4.87 8.41
N PHE A 9 -33.19 -4.24 9.51
CA PHE A 9 -32.39 -4.08 10.73
C PHE A 9 -33.18 -4.70 11.86
N GLY A 10 -33.26 -6.05 11.88
CA GLY A 10 -33.57 -6.75 13.12
C GLY A 10 -32.64 -6.24 14.23
N ASP A 11 -33.01 -6.37 15.49
CA ASP A 11 -32.12 -6.18 16.64
C ASP A 11 -30.93 -7.14 16.49
N PHE A 12 -29.95 -6.76 15.64
CA PHE A 12 -28.70 -7.50 15.52
C PHE A 12 -27.92 -7.23 16.80
N ALA A 13 -27.84 -8.25 17.63
CA ALA A 13 -26.79 -8.38 18.63
C ALA A 13 -25.43 -8.09 17.96
N SER A 14 -24.45 -7.63 18.74
CA SER A 14 -23.07 -7.46 18.28
C SER A 14 -22.60 -8.69 17.48
N TYR A 15 -21.83 -8.47 16.43
CA TYR A 15 -21.25 -9.56 15.63
C TYR A 15 -19.99 -10.06 16.33
N GLU A 16 -20.16 -11.01 17.26
CA GLU A 16 -19.05 -11.54 18.08
C GLU A 16 -17.95 -12.22 17.27
N ASN A 17 -18.31 -12.82 16.11
CA ASN A 17 -17.39 -13.55 15.23
C ASN A 17 -17.08 -12.80 13.94
N VAL A 18 -17.19 -11.48 13.90
CA VAL A 18 -16.92 -10.65 12.74
C VAL A 18 -16.01 -9.49 13.10
N ILE A 19 -14.96 -9.29 12.33
CA ILE A 19 -14.13 -8.07 12.36
C ILE A 19 -14.43 -7.21 11.14
N CYS A 20 -14.35 -5.89 11.28
CA CYS A 20 -14.45 -4.97 10.16
C CYS A 20 -13.05 -4.55 9.71
N LEU A 21 -12.75 -4.75 8.44
CA LEU A 21 -11.54 -4.27 7.78
C LEU A 21 -11.88 -3.10 6.85
N TYR A 22 -11.40 -1.91 7.18
CA TYR A 22 -11.35 -0.79 6.23
C TYR A 22 -10.23 -1.06 5.23
N ASN A 23 -10.64 -1.53 4.08
CA ASN A 23 -9.81 -2.11 3.04
C ASN A 23 -9.49 -1.06 1.96
N THR A 24 -8.23 -0.78 1.74
CA THR A 24 -7.75 0.20 0.77
C THR A 24 -7.78 -0.29 -0.67
N SER A 25 -7.97 -1.59 -0.92
CA SER A 25 -8.06 -2.12 -2.29
C SER A 25 -9.45 -1.95 -2.93
N ILE A 26 -10.50 -1.80 -2.10
CA ILE A 26 -11.87 -1.63 -2.61
C ILE A 26 -12.01 -0.25 -3.24
N SER A 27 -12.34 -0.24 -4.53
CA SER A 27 -12.47 0.98 -5.35
C SER A 27 -11.16 1.77 -5.51
N SER A 28 -10.02 1.13 -5.30
CA SER A 28 -8.71 1.70 -5.63
C SER A 28 -8.44 1.61 -7.15
N LEU A 29 -7.79 2.62 -7.69
CA LEU A 29 -7.25 2.64 -9.06
C LEU A 29 -5.76 2.26 -9.08
N ASN A 30 -5.27 1.61 -8.02
CA ASN A 30 -3.87 1.22 -7.85
C ASN A 30 -3.78 -0.19 -7.24
N VAL A 31 -3.32 -1.15 -8.02
CA VAL A 31 -3.12 -2.55 -7.58
C VAL A 31 -2.14 -2.66 -6.40
N GLY A 32 -1.30 -1.65 -6.17
CA GLY A 32 -0.44 -1.58 -4.98
C GLY A 32 -1.23 -1.61 -3.66
N ASP A 33 -2.46 -1.12 -3.64
CA ASP A 33 -3.34 -1.22 -2.47
C ASP A 33 -3.85 -2.64 -2.26
N GLU A 34 -3.99 -3.45 -3.32
CA GLU A 34 -4.29 -4.88 -3.21
C GLU A 34 -3.12 -5.63 -2.55
N ILE A 35 -1.86 -5.31 -2.93
CA ILE A 35 -0.66 -5.89 -2.32
C ILE A 35 -0.62 -5.58 -0.81
N ILE A 36 -0.92 -4.34 -0.43
CA ILE A 36 -0.98 -3.93 0.99
C ILE A 36 -2.04 -4.73 1.75
N ASN A 37 -3.25 -4.82 1.19
CA ASN A 37 -4.34 -5.53 1.84
C ASN A 37 -4.15 -7.04 1.87
N ALA A 38 -3.59 -7.65 0.83
CA ALA A 38 -3.23 -9.06 0.84
C ALA A 38 -2.27 -9.38 2.00
N SER A 39 -1.20 -8.56 2.15
CA SER A 39 -0.25 -8.71 3.24
C SER A 39 -0.88 -8.51 4.63
N GLY A 40 -1.77 -7.52 4.77
CA GLY A 40 -2.49 -7.27 6.01
C GLY A 40 -3.48 -8.38 6.36
N LEU A 41 -4.21 -8.92 5.38
CA LEU A 41 -5.14 -10.02 5.57
C LEU A 41 -4.45 -11.30 6.04
N GLU A 42 -3.25 -11.61 5.57
CA GLU A 42 -2.47 -12.75 6.06
C GLU A 42 -2.20 -12.65 7.57
N GLN A 43 -1.87 -11.46 8.06
CA GLN A 43 -1.67 -11.23 9.49
C GLN A 43 -3.00 -11.30 10.26
N LEU A 44 -4.06 -10.73 9.70
CA LEU A 44 -5.38 -10.78 10.35
C LEU A 44 -5.92 -12.20 10.47
N LYS A 45 -5.71 -13.07 9.49
CA LYS A 45 -6.06 -14.50 9.57
C LYS A 45 -5.35 -15.22 10.71
N THR A 46 -4.13 -14.82 11.04
CA THR A 46 -3.37 -15.38 12.17
C THR A 46 -3.92 -14.90 13.51
N ILE A 47 -4.27 -13.60 13.60
CA ILE A 47 -4.76 -12.97 14.85
C ILE A 47 -6.24 -13.33 15.09
N PHE A 48 -7.04 -13.36 14.04
CA PHE A 48 -8.48 -13.59 14.03
C PHE A 48 -8.81 -14.83 13.18
N SER A 49 -8.39 -16.00 13.67
CA SER A 49 -8.43 -17.25 12.91
C SER A 49 -9.84 -17.82 12.72
N THR A 50 -10.82 -17.37 13.51
CA THR A 50 -12.20 -17.87 13.50
C THR A 50 -13.23 -16.80 13.10
N GLU A 51 -12.79 -15.56 12.96
CA GLU A 51 -13.65 -14.44 12.65
C GLU A 51 -13.82 -14.24 11.14
N GLN A 52 -15.05 -13.93 10.74
CA GLN A 52 -15.35 -13.47 9.39
C GLN A 52 -14.87 -12.02 9.23
N VAL A 53 -14.37 -11.66 8.05
CA VAL A 53 -13.97 -10.30 7.71
C VAL A 53 -15.07 -9.59 6.95
N TYR A 54 -15.60 -8.51 7.52
CA TYR A 54 -16.51 -7.58 6.87
C TYR A 54 -15.69 -6.44 6.26
N HIS A 55 -15.70 -6.32 4.94
CA HIS A 55 -14.89 -5.34 4.22
C HIS A 55 -15.64 -4.03 3.99
N MET A 56 -14.99 -2.90 4.32
CA MET A 56 -15.43 -1.55 4.03
C MET A 56 -14.38 -0.83 3.19
N SER A 57 -14.79 -0.04 2.18
CA SER A 57 -13.83 0.77 1.42
C SER A 57 -13.31 1.95 2.23
N THR A 58 -12.06 2.35 1.96
CA THR A 58 -11.49 3.64 2.40
C THR A 58 -11.59 4.72 1.33
N HIS A 59 -11.70 4.35 0.05
CA HIS A 59 -11.65 5.27 -1.09
C HIS A 59 -13.01 5.76 -1.58
N VAL A 60 -14.09 5.18 -1.10
CA VAL A 60 -15.45 5.66 -1.36
C VAL A 60 -16.18 5.85 -0.04
N GLY A 61 -16.97 6.92 0.04
CA GLY A 61 -17.70 7.28 1.26
C GLY A 61 -18.59 6.15 1.75
N SER A 62 -18.49 5.83 3.03
CA SER A 62 -19.31 4.83 3.69
C SER A 62 -20.72 5.37 3.90
N LYS A 63 -21.74 4.68 3.40
CA LYS A 63 -23.13 5.02 3.74
C LYS A 63 -23.42 4.64 5.19
N SER A 64 -24.39 5.32 5.82
CA SER A 64 -24.79 5.10 7.22
C SER A 64 -25.04 3.62 7.57
N ILE A 65 -25.51 2.82 6.60
CA ILE A 65 -25.75 1.39 6.76
C ILE A 65 -24.45 0.59 6.94
N GLY A 66 -23.43 0.88 6.13
CA GLY A 66 -22.12 0.23 6.23
C GLY A 66 -21.46 0.55 7.58
N ILE A 67 -21.54 1.81 8.03
CA ILE A 67 -21.03 2.22 9.34
C ILE A 67 -21.78 1.52 10.48
N HIS A 68 -23.09 1.34 10.34
CA HIS A 68 -23.87 0.60 11.32
C HIS A 68 -23.34 -0.84 11.47
N HIS A 69 -23.19 -1.58 10.37
CA HIS A 69 -22.61 -2.93 10.41
C HIS A 69 -21.18 -2.96 10.94
N ALA A 70 -20.33 -2.04 10.49
CA ALA A 70 -18.96 -1.92 11.02
C ALA A 70 -18.94 -1.72 12.54
N ASN A 71 -19.89 -0.93 13.07
CA ASN A 71 -20.01 -0.68 14.51
C ASN A 71 -20.49 -1.90 15.31
N LEU A 72 -21.15 -2.86 14.69
CA LEU A 72 -21.56 -4.12 15.33
C LEU A 72 -20.43 -5.15 15.37
N CYS A 73 -19.42 -5.00 14.52
CA CYS A 73 -18.25 -5.91 14.49
C CYS A 73 -17.46 -5.85 15.79
N LYS A 74 -16.89 -7.00 16.20
CA LYS A 74 -16.02 -7.15 17.37
C LYS A 74 -14.87 -6.16 17.36
N GLU A 75 -14.16 -6.05 16.23
CA GLU A 75 -13.07 -5.11 16.01
C GLU A 75 -13.23 -4.35 14.68
N ARG A 76 -12.59 -3.20 14.58
CA ARG A 76 -12.59 -2.31 13.40
C ARG A 76 -11.16 -1.89 13.11
N ILE A 77 -10.59 -2.41 12.02
CA ILE A 77 -9.19 -2.29 11.68
C ILE A 77 -9.06 -1.52 10.37
N VAL A 78 -8.14 -0.58 10.31
CA VAL A 78 -7.81 0.19 9.10
C VAL A 78 -6.43 -0.26 8.64
N CYS A 79 -6.35 -0.86 7.44
CA CYS A 79 -5.12 -1.50 6.98
C CYS A 79 -4.39 -0.67 5.92
N GLY A 80 -3.15 -0.31 6.26
CA GLY A 80 -2.15 0.19 5.34
C GLY A 80 -2.46 1.51 4.63
N SER A 81 -1.73 1.77 3.55
CA SER A 81 -1.81 2.93 2.67
C SER A 81 -1.59 4.31 3.36
N ASN A 82 -1.67 5.39 2.58
CA ASN A 82 -1.47 6.77 3.01
C ASN A 82 -2.81 7.44 3.34
N LEU A 83 -3.49 6.98 4.38
CA LEU A 83 -4.86 7.40 4.68
C LEU A 83 -4.96 8.65 5.54
N LEU A 84 -3.94 8.91 6.38
CA LEU A 84 -3.95 10.07 7.28
C LEU A 84 -3.38 11.31 6.59
N CYS A 85 -3.86 12.50 6.97
CA CYS A 85 -3.45 13.78 6.38
C CYS A 85 -3.65 14.96 7.34
N ASP A 86 -3.05 16.10 7.02
CA ASP A 86 -3.16 17.32 7.82
C ASP A 86 -4.53 18.00 7.71
N THR A 87 -5.24 17.81 6.59
CA THR A 87 -6.54 18.43 6.32
C THR A 87 -7.48 17.41 5.69
N MET A 88 -8.24 16.69 6.54
CA MET A 88 -9.05 15.53 6.17
C MET A 88 -10.07 15.81 5.04
N PHE A 89 -10.67 16.99 4.99
CA PHE A 89 -11.72 17.30 4.00
C PHE A 89 -11.19 17.88 2.69
N ARG A 90 -9.88 17.98 2.50
CA ARG A 90 -9.28 18.54 1.27
C ARG A 90 -8.31 17.60 0.57
N SER A 91 -7.69 16.69 1.32
CA SER A 91 -6.58 15.88 0.80
C SER A 91 -6.53 14.46 1.37
N ALA A 92 -7.63 13.99 1.95
CA ALA A 92 -7.68 12.66 2.50
C ALA A 92 -7.80 11.60 1.41
N ASN A 93 -7.05 10.53 1.56
CA ASN A 93 -7.28 9.29 0.82
C ASN A 93 -8.29 8.39 1.55
N TRP A 94 -8.68 8.73 2.78
CA TRP A 94 -9.77 8.10 3.49
C TRP A 94 -11.02 8.97 3.39
N GLU A 95 -11.95 8.55 2.55
CA GLU A 95 -13.19 9.27 2.26
C GLU A 95 -14.19 9.14 3.41
N LEU A 96 -14.09 10.03 4.38
CA LEU A 96 -14.98 10.12 5.53
C LEU A 96 -15.66 11.50 5.59
N SER A 97 -16.98 11.52 5.64
CA SER A 97 -17.71 12.74 5.96
C SER A 97 -17.70 13.03 7.48
N PRO A 98 -17.91 14.29 7.91
CA PRO A 98 -18.07 14.62 9.32
C PRO A 98 -19.15 13.79 10.03
N ILE A 99 -20.24 13.50 9.32
CA ILE A 99 -21.37 12.71 9.84
C ILE A 99 -20.95 11.24 10.03
N ASP A 100 -20.18 10.70 9.09
CA ASP A 100 -19.65 9.33 9.20
C ASP A 100 -18.77 9.19 10.44
N ILE A 101 -17.82 10.12 10.61
CA ILE A 101 -16.91 10.14 11.75
C ILE A 101 -17.67 10.21 13.08
N LEU A 102 -18.74 11.03 13.16
CA LEU A 102 -19.54 11.12 14.38
C LEU A 102 -20.26 9.81 14.71
N LYS A 103 -20.66 9.04 13.69
CA LYS A 103 -21.36 7.76 13.84
C LYS A 103 -20.42 6.57 14.07
N MET A 104 -19.19 6.65 13.59
CA MET A 104 -18.21 5.56 13.71
C MET A 104 -17.79 5.35 15.16
N LYS A 105 -17.70 4.09 15.57
CA LYS A 105 -16.92 3.67 16.75
C LYS A 105 -15.42 3.81 16.46
N LYS A 106 -14.60 3.65 17.51
CA LYS A 106 -13.15 3.70 17.40
C LYS A 106 -12.61 2.59 16.52
N VAL A 107 -11.49 2.87 15.87
CA VAL A 107 -10.79 1.95 14.98
C VAL A 107 -9.35 1.76 15.43
N VAL A 108 -8.73 0.67 15.01
CA VAL A 108 -7.30 0.39 15.20
C VAL A 108 -6.59 0.57 13.86
N LEU A 109 -5.50 1.31 13.84
CA LEU A 109 -4.64 1.43 12.67
C LEU A 109 -3.68 0.24 12.59
N MET A 110 -3.46 -0.28 11.39
CA MET A 110 -2.56 -1.39 11.09
C MET A 110 -1.65 -1.01 9.91
N GLY A 111 -0.45 -0.48 10.21
CA GLY A 111 0.54 -0.05 9.23
C GLY A 111 0.10 1.13 8.36
N VAL A 112 -0.74 2.01 8.87
CA VAL A 112 -1.26 3.18 8.15
C VAL A 112 -0.25 4.31 8.13
N GLY A 113 -0.20 5.07 7.02
CA GLY A 113 0.73 6.18 6.84
C GLY A 113 0.06 7.54 6.66
N TRP A 114 0.90 8.58 6.76
CA TRP A 114 0.53 9.96 6.48
C TRP A 114 0.73 10.27 4.99
N ASN A 115 -0.22 10.99 4.39
CA ASN A 115 -0.25 11.21 2.93
C ASN A 115 0.87 12.14 2.44
N LYS A 116 1.08 13.26 3.11
CA LYS A 116 2.08 14.28 2.70
C LYS A 116 2.88 14.77 3.89
N TYR A 117 4.16 15.08 3.64
CA TYR A 117 5.01 15.73 4.62
C TYR A 117 4.78 17.25 4.62
N GLY A 118 4.85 17.90 5.78
CA GLY A 118 5.14 19.32 5.85
C GLY A 118 4.25 20.24 6.65
N SER A 119 2.94 20.09 6.73
CA SER A 119 2.11 21.09 7.40
C SER A 119 1.62 20.66 8.79
N ARG A 120 1.13 21.61 9.56
CA ARG A 120 0.51 21.34 10.86
C ARG A 120 -0.89 20.75 10.66
N THR A 121 -1.22 19.72 11.42
CA THR A 121 -2.57 19.14 11.41
C THR A 121 -3.61 20.15 11.84
N SER A 122 -4.66 20.32 11.06
CA SER A 122 -5.74 21.26 11.37
C SER A 122 -6.48 20.85 12.65
N ARG A 123 -6.99 21.85 13.41
CA ARG A 123 -7.72 21.57 14.66
C ARG A 123 -8.92 20.65 14.46
N PHE A 124 -9.60 20.77 13.32
CA PHE A 124 -10.73 19.90 12.98
C PHE A 124 -10.27 18.47 12.73
N THR A 125 -9.26 18.28 11.90
CA THR A 125 -8.69 16.97 11.63
C THR A 125 -8.19 16.30 12.91
N ALA A 126 -7.47 17.02 13.76
CA ALA A 126 -7.01 16.53 15.05
C ALA A 126 -8.18 16.09 15.96
N LYS A 127 -9.28 16.87 16.02
CA LYS A 127 -10.48 16.50 16.77
C LYS A 127 -11.08 15.19 16.28
N TYR A 128 -11.17 15.00 14.95
CA TYR A 128 -11.75 13.80 14.36
C TYR A 128 -10.85 12.58 14.54
N TYR A 129 -9.53 12.72 14.37
CA TYR A 129 -8.62 11.62 14.66
C TYR A 129 -8.67 11.22 16.14
N ARG A 130 -8.68 12.15 17.08
CA ARG A 130 -8.88 11.82 18.49
C ARG A 130 -10.19 11.06 18.73
N LYS A 131 -11.28 11.45 18.08
CA LYS A 131 -12.57 10.73 18.19
C LYS A 131 -12.47 9.28 17.74
N LEU A 132 -11.74 9.02 16.64
CA LEU A 132 -11.63 7.69 16.05
C LEU A 132 -10.55 6.81 16.69
N LEU A 133 -9.45 7.42 17.17
CA LEU A 133 -8.23 6.72 17.55
C LEU A 133 -7.89 6.78 19.05
N SER A 134 -8.42 7.74 19.83
CA SER A 134 -8.09 7.79 21.25
C SER A 134 -8.75 6.63 22.00
N ASP A 135 -7.96 5.60 22.25
CA ASP A 135 -8.33 4.42 23.02
C ASP A 135 -7.12 4.02 23.87
N SER A 136 -7.29 3.97 25.20
CA SER A 136 -6.20 3.64 26.12
C SER A 136 -5.83 2.16 26.13
N GLU A 137 -6.73 1.31 25.62
CA GLU A 137 -6.53 -0.15 25.65
C GLU A 137 -5.91 -0.72 24.38
N ARG A 138 -5.93 0.06 23.28
CA ARG A 138 -5.48 -0.40 21.96
C ARG A 138 -4.27 0.39 21.50
N ILE A 139 -3.29 -0.33 20.95
CA ILE A 139 -2.10 0.24 20.33
C ILE A 139 -2.33 0.34 18.82
N HIS A 140 -2.07 1.51 18.26
CA HIS A 140 -2.07 1.72 16.82
C HIS A 140 -0.71 1.38 16.21
N SER A 141 -0.74 0.65 15.10
CA SER A 141 0.43 0.40 14.27
C SER A 141 0.44 1.39 13.10
N VAL A 142 1.56 2.07 12.91
CA VAL A 142 1.78 2.96 11.77
C VAL A 142 3.01 2.51 10.96
N ARG A 143 3.11 2.96 9.71
CA ARG A 143 4.12 2.46 8.80
C ARG A 143 5.46 3.19 8.85
N ASP A 144 5.55 4.36 9.50
CA ASP A 144 6.75 5.18 9.60
C ASP A 144 6.74 6.09 10.83
N ASP A 145 7.92 6.56 11.23
CA ASP A 145 8.08 7.44 12.39
C ASP A 145 7.50 8.83 12.17
N TYR A 146 7.39 9.30 10.93
CA TYR A 146 6.73 10.55 10.63
C TYR A 146 5.26 10.49 11.04
N THR A 147 4.56 9.44 10.63
CA THR A 147 3.16 9.22 11.01
C THR A 147 2.99 9.11 12.53
N ARG A 148 3.90 8.39 13.21
CA ARG A 148 3.90 8.31 14.68
C ARG A 148 4.02 9.68 15.33
N LYS A 149 4.98 10.49 14.92
CA LYS A 149 5.17 11.86 15.41
C LYS A 149 3.94 12.73 15.19
N LYS A 150 3.35 12.67 14.00
CA LYS A 150 2.13 13.43 13.65
C LYS A 150 0.93 13.07 14.54
N LEU A 151 0.75 11.80 14.89
CA LEU A 151 -0.30 11.36 15.80
C LEU A 151 -0.02 11.82 17.25
N ASN A 152 1.24 11.73 17.71
CA ASN A 152 1.62 12.22 19.03
C ASN A 152 1.42 13.75 19.16
N GLU A 153 1.73 14.55 18.12
CA GLU A 153 1.49 15.99 18.08
C GLU A 153 0.02 16.38 18.32
N ILE A 154 -0.89 15.49 18.04
CA ILE A 154 -2.33 15.67 18.25
C ILE A 154 -2.88 14.92 19.47
N GLY A 155 -2.00 14.39 20.33
CA GLY A 155 -2.38 13.74 21.61
C GLY A 155 -2.90 12.31 21.43
N ILE A 156 -2.38 11.57 20.46
CA ILE A 156 -2.61 10.13 20.29
C ILE A 156 -1.24 9.45 20.47
N ASP A 157 -0.96 8.96 21.69
CA ASP A 157 0.37 8.52 22.09
C ASP A 157 0.54 6.99 22.08
N ASN A 158 -0.56 6.23 22.06
CA ASN A 158 -0.58 4.77 21.99
C ASN A 158 -0.29 4.26 20.56
N VAL A 159 0.84 4.71 20.00
CA VAL A 159 1.22 4.48 18.60
C VAL A 159 2.64 3.92 18.52
N ILE A 160 2.81 2.82 17.77
CA ILE A 160 4.12 2.23 17.45
C ILE A 160 4.35 2.21 15.94
N ASN A 161 5.60 2.39 15.52
CA ASN A 161 6.01 2.17 14.14
C ASN A 161 6.35 0.69 13.96
N THR A 162 5.58 -0.01 13.15
CA THR A 162 5.81 -1.42 12.80
C THR A 162 6.15 -1.60 11.32
N GLY A 163 6.23 -0.51 10.58
CA GLY A 163 6.37 -0.56 9.13
C GLY A 163 5.04 -0.84 8.41
N CYS A 164 5.14 -0.93 7.08
CA CYS A 164 4.00 -1.32 6.25
C CYS A 164 3.73 -2.83 6.38
N PRO A 165 2.48 -3.30 6.37
CA PRO A 165 2.16 -4.72 6.41
C PRO A 165 2.89 -5.56 5.36
N THR A 166 3.20 -4.96 4.20
CA THR A 166 3.97 -5.61 3.14
C THR A 166 5.39 -5.98 3.53
N MET A 167 5.93 -5.40 4.61
CA MET A 167 7.28 -5.64 5.11
C MET A 167 7.36 -6.72 6.20
N TRP A 168 6.25 -7.10 6.81
CA TRP A 168 6.26 -7.95 8.01
C TRP A 168 6.68 -9.39 7.76
N MET A 169 6.63 -9.86 6.52
CA MET A 169 7.11 -11.20 6.19
C MET A 169 8.63 -11.28 5.96
N PHE A 170 9.36 -10.17 5.90
CA PHE A 170 10.80 -10.16 5.65
C PHE A 170 11.59 -10.51 6.92
N THR A 171 11.57 -11.80 7.27
CA THR A 171 12.48 -12.37 8.27
C THR A 171 13.88 -12.51 7.70
N GLY A 172 14.90 -12.73 8.57
CA GLY A 172 16.25 -13.00 8.10
C GLY A 172 16.33 -14.21 7.15
N GLU A 173 15.54 -15.26 7.42
CA GLU A 173 15.45 -16.45 6.57
C GLU A 173 14.83 -16.10 5.20
N HIS A 174 13.74 -15.35 5.19
CA HIS A 174 13.11 -14.91 3.93
C HIS A 174 14.07 -14.06 3.10
N CYS A 175 14.74 -13.08 3.72
CA CYS A 175 15.70 -12.21 3.03
C CYS A 175 16.89 -13.00 2.46
N ALA A 176 17.39 -14.00 3.20
CA ALA A 176 18.46 -14.88 2.73
C ALA A 176 18.06 -15.73 1.52
N ALA A 177 16.76 -16.04 1.39
CA ALA A 177 16.20 -16.82 0.28
C ALA A 177 15.86 -15.98 -0.97
N ILE A 178 15.97 -14.65 -0.90
CA ILE A 178 15.79 -13.78 -2.08
C ILE A 178 16.93 -14.05 -3.05
N ARG A 179 16.57 -14.24 -4.33
CA ARG A 179 17.54 -14.49 -5.39
C ARG A 179 18.47 -13.27 -5.56
N LYS A 180 19.78 -13.53 -5.58
CA LYS A 180 20.81 -12.49 -5.72
C LYS A 180 21.33 -12.37 -7.15
N VAL A 181 21.29 -13.46 -7.89
CA VAL A 181 21.78 -13.54 -9.27
C VAL A 181 20.73 -12.98 -10.23
N LYS A 182 21.18 -12.26 -11.24
CA LYS A 182 20.35 -11.71 -12.31
C LYS A 182 19.59 -12.83 -13.06
N ALA A 183 18.31 -12.58 -13.37
CA ALA A 183 17.51 -13.44 -14.27
C ALA A 183 17.75 -13.07 -15.75
N ASP A 184 17.22 -13.91 -16.64
CA ASP A 184 17.17 -13.60 -18.07
C ASP A 184 15.95 -12.74 -18.43
N ARG A 185 14.97 -12.67 -17.55
CA ARG A 185 13.71 -11.94 -17.72
C ARG A 185 13.57 -10.82 -16.68
N VAL A 186 12.92 -9.73 -17.08
CA VAL A 186 12.62 -8.61 -16.17
C VAL A 186 11.20 -8.11 -16.35
N ILE A 187 10.56 -7.75 -15.25
CA ILE A 187 9.32 -6.98 -15.25
C ILE A 187 9.58 -5.60 -14.69
N PHE A 188 9.05 -4.58 -15.35
CA PHE A 188 9.19 -3.20 -14.88
C PHE A 188 7.83 -2.52 -14.71
N THR A 189 7.84 -1.44 -13.92
CA THR A 189 6.70 -0.57 -13.68
C THR A 189 7.09 0.88 -13.91
N LEU A 190 6.12 1.70 -14.32
CA LEU A 190 6.22 3.15 -14.42
C LEU A 190 5.20 3.83 -13.51
N THR A 191 5.29 5.16 -13.38
CA THR A 191 4.39 5.94 -12.52
C THR A 191 3.80 7.12 -13.28
N ASP A 192 2.50 7.05 -13.59
CA ASP A 192 1.75 8.03 -14.40
C ASP A 192 1.62 9.42 -13.76
N TYR A 193 1.59 9.51 -12.43
CA TYR A 193 1.46 10.78 -11.71
C TYR A 193 2.80 11.50 -11.45
N ASP A 194 3.92 10.90 -11.87
CA ASP A 194 5.26 11.51 -11.83
C ASP A 194 6.03 11.10 -13.08
N LYS A 195 5.56 11.59 -14.25
CA LYS A 195 6.10 11.25 -15.57
C LYS A 195 7.48 11.85 -15.77
N ASP A 196 8.45 11.03 -16.16
CA ASP A 196 9.79 11.43 -16.57
C ASP A 196 10.19 10.69 -17.86
N TYR A 197 9.75 11.20 -18.99
CA TYR A 197 9.96 10.55 -20.28
C TYR A 197 11.42 10.26 -20.61
N LYS A 198 12.34 11.10 -20.15
CA LYS A 198 13.77 10.93 -20.40
C LYS A 198 14.32 9.74 -19.62
N ASN A 199 14.16 9.74 -18.32
CA ASN A 199 14.69 8.70 -17.45
C ASN A 199 13.94 7.39 -17.59
N ASP A 200 12.63 7.42 -17.83
CA ASP A 200 11.82 6.21 -18.00
C ASP A 200 12.10 5.52 -19.36
N LYS A 201 12.35 6.28 -20.43
CA LYS A 201 12.84 5.70 -21.69
C LYS A 201 14.23 5.10 -21.53
N LEU A 202 15.15 5.80 -20.86
CA LEU A 202 16.49 5.30 -20.56
C LEU A 202 16.42 3.99 -19.75
N LEU A 203 15.57 3.93 -18.71
CA LEU A 203 15.32 2.72 -17.95
C LEU A 203 14.97 1.56 -18.89
N ILE A 204 13.95 1.73 -19.73
CA ILE A 204 13.47 0.69 -20.65
C ILE A 204 14.56 0.27 -21.65
N GLU A 205 15.32 1.21 -22.20
CA GLU A 205 16.43 0.92 -23.12
C GLU A 205 17.54 0.10 -22.46
N ILE A 206 17.87 0.39 -21.20
CA ILE A 206 18.85 -0.40 -20.43
C ILE A 206 18.30 -1.82 -20.21
N LEU A 207 17.03 -1.96 -19.79
CA LEU A 207 16.41 -3.26 -19.57
C LEU A 207 16.40 -4.11 -20.85
N LYS A 208 16.05 -3.53 -22.01
CA LYS A 208 16.06 -4.23 -23.31
C LYS A 208 17.46 -4.69 -23.74
N ARG A 209 18.52 -4.03 -23.29
CA ARG A 209 19.91 -4.45 -23.56
C ARG A 209 20.41 -5.52 -22.59
N LYS A 210 19.85 -5.57 -21.38
CA LYS A 210 20.36 -6.42 -20.30
C LYS A 210 19.59 -7.72 -20.10
N TYR A 211 18.37 -7.81 -20.65
CA TYR A 211 17.50 -8.96 -20.47
C TYR A 211 16.96 -9.47 -21.79
N ASP A 212 16.80 -10.79 -21.89
CA ASP A 212 16.29 -11.45 -23.09
C ASP A 212 14.79 -11.17 -23.30
N LYS A 213 14.05 -11.05 -22.18
CA LYS A 213 12.61 -10.75 -22.21
C LYS A 213 12.25 -9.67 -21.20
N VAL A 214 11.50 -8.67 -21.68
CA VAL A 214 11.08 -7.51 -20.88
C VAL A 214 9.57 -7.44 -20.85
N TYR A 215 9.01 -7.37 -19.62
CA TYR A 215 7.59 -7.23 -19.37
C TYR A 215 7.30 -5.87 -18.73
N PHE A 216 6.15 -5.30 -19.08
CA PHE A 216 5.62 -4.12 -18.42
C PHE A 216 4.37 -4.48 -17.63
N TRP A 217 4.32 -4.13 -16.35
CA TRP A 217 3.12 -4.29 -15.52
C TRP A 217 2.58 -2.93 -15.10
N PRO A 218 1.42 -2.50 -15.64
CA PRO A 218 0.75 -1.28 -15.19
C PRO A 218 0.12 -1.54 -13.83
N GLN A 219 0.61 -0.87 -12.79
CA GLN A 219 0.08 -0.99 -11.43
C GLN A 219 -0.99 0.06 -11.11
N GLY A 220 -0.86 1.27 -11.66
CA GLY A 220 -1.84 2.35 -11.58
C GLY A 220 -2.68 2.46 -12.85
N SER A 221 -3.89 3.00 -12.73
CA SER A 221 -4.85 3.11 -13.85
C SER A 221 -4.34 3.91 -15.06
N GLY A 222 -3.45 4.87 -14.86
CA GLY A 222 -2.86 5.69 -15.94
C GLY A 222 -1.51 5.17 -16.45
N ASP A 223 -0.91 4.15 -15.81
CA ASP A 223 0.44 3.67 -16.18
C ASP A 223 0.50 3.12 -17.61
N LEU A 224 -0.56 2.43 -18.07
CA LEU A 224 -0.61 1.87 -19.40
C LEU A 224 -0.65 2.95 -20.48
N ASP A 225 -1.43 3.99 -20.27
CA ASP A 225 -1.51 5.11 -21.23
C ASP A 225 -0.19 5.88 -21.26
N TYR A 226 0.41 6.11 -20.10
CA TYR A 226 1.74 6.71 -20.01
C TYR A 226 2.80 5.89 -20.78
N PHE A 227 2.80 4.57 -20.63
CA PHE A 227 3.69 3.70 -21.37
C PHE A 227 3.46 3.76 -22.90
N ARG A 228 2.20 3.76 -23.33
CA ARG A 228 1.81 3.87 -24.76
C ARG A 228 2.26 5.19 -25.39
N GLU A 229 2.24 6.30 -24.65
CA GLU A 229 2.74 7.61 -25.10
C GLU A 229 4.21 7.55 -25.52
N MET A 230 5.02 6.65 -24.94
CA MET A 230 6.44 6.50 -25.28
C MET A 230 6.69 5.81 -26.61
N LYS A 231 5.67 5.13 -27.18
CA LYS A 231 5.74 4.40 -28.48
C LYS A 231 6.89 3.38 -28.54
N ILE A 232 7.11 2.64 -27.46
CA ILE A 232 8.16 1.61 -27.37
C ILE A 232 7.54 0.27 -27.76
N ASN A 233 8.19 -0.43 -28.69
CA ASN A 233 7.75 -1.74 -29.22
C ASN A 233 8.52 -2.90 -28.56
N ASN A 234 8.01 -4.13 -28.78
CA ASN A 234 8.62 -5.38 -28.33
C ASN A 234 8.72 -5.51 -26.80
N ILE A 235 7.66 -5.09 -26.10
CA ILE A 235 7.48 -5.30 -24.67
C ILE A 235 6.11 -5.94 -24.46
N GLU A 236 6.08 -7.04 -23.73
CA GLU A 236 4.85 -7.73 -23.36
C GLU A 236 4.20 -7.03 -22.16
N VAL A 237 2.93 -6.68 -22.30
CA VAL A 237 2.17 -6.03 -21.23
C VAL A 237 1.47 -7.12 -20.41
N VAL A 238 1.80 -7.19 -19.13
CA VAL A 238 1.10 -8.05 -18.16
C VAL A 238 -0.21 -7.39 -17.76
N PRO A 239 -1.34 -8.11 -17.70
CA PRO A 239 -2.59 -7.52 -17.28
C PRO A 239 -2.50 -6.82 -15.91
N PRO A 240 -3.18 -5.66 -15.70
CA PRO A 240 -3.10 -4.88 -14.48
C PRO A 240 -3.93 -5.51 -13.34
N ARG A 241 -3.59 -6.71 -12.96
CA ARG A 241 -4.23 -7.50 -11.90
C ARG A 241 -3.16 -8.15 -11.03
N LEU A 242 -3.45 -8.30 -9.75
CA LEU A 242 -2.50 -8.85 -8.79
C LEU A 242 -2.24 -10.34 -9.03
N ASP A 243 -3.26 -11.13 -9.37
CA ASP A 243 -3.14 -12.55 -9.67
C ASP A 243 -2.22 -12.85 -10.87
N GLU A 244 -2.29 -12.02 -11.92
CA GLU A 244 -1.41 -12.14 -13.09
C GLU A 244 0.05 -11.78 -12.75
N TYR A 245 0.23 -10.75 -11.93
CA TYR A 245 1.54 -10.38 -11.44
C TYR A 245 2.13 -11.47 -10.54
N ASP A 246 1.34 -11.97 -9.60
CA ASP A 246 1.74 -13.06 -8.70
C ASP A 246 2.09 -14.34 -9.46
N ALA A 247 1.30 -14.70 -10.48
CA ALA A 247 1.57 -15.87 -11.33
C ALA A 247 2.93 -15.74 -12.02
N LEU A 248 3.26 -14.55 -12.54
CA LEU A 248 4.55 -14.29 -13.17
C LEU A 248 5.73 -14.35 -12.19
N LEU A 249 5.53 -13.89 -10.95
CA LEU A 249 6.56 -13.89 -9.90
C LEU A 249 6.80 -15.27 -9.28
N SER A 250 5.82 -16.18 -9.35
CA SER A 250 5.80 -17.45 -8.61
C SER A 250 6.94 -18.40 -8.98
N ASN A 251 7.47 -18.32 -10.19
CA ASN A 251 8.57 -19.19 -10.66
C ASN A 251 9.94 -18.74 -10.14
N ASN A 252 10.06 -17.59 -9.50
CA ASN A 252 11.31 -17.00 -9.01
C ASN A 252 12.44 -16.93 -10.08
N ASP A 253 12.07 -16.61 -11.31
CA ASP A 253 12.97 -16.57 -12.47
C ASP A 253 12.95 -15.23 -13.23
N ILE A 254 12.38 -14.19 -12.60
CA ILE A 254 12.24 -12.85 -13.16
C ILE A 254 12.80 -11.80 -12.20
N ASP A 255 13.47 -10.77 -12.73
CA ASP A 255 13.87 -9.60 -11.96
C ASP A 255 12.75 -8.54 -11.99
N PHE A 256 12.69 -7.72 -10.95
CA PHE A 256 11.89 -6.50 -10.96
C PHE A 256 12.80 -5.27 -11.01
N VAL A 257 12.50 -4.32 -11.89
CA VAL A 257 13.13 -2.98 -11.90
C VAL A 257 12.08 -1.94 -12.23
N GLY A 258 11.73 -1.04 -11.31
CA GLY A 258 10.67 -0.08 -11.63
C GLY A 258 10.33 0.92 -10.54
N THR A 259 9.48 1.89 -10.87
CA THR A 259 9.17 3.04 -10.03
C THR A 259 8.04 2.79 -9.00
N ARG A 260 7.29 1.69 -9.14
CA ARG A 260 6.20 1.35 -8.22
C ARG A 260 6.72 0.55 -7.02
N LEU A 261 6.83 1.20 -5.86
CA LEU A 261 7.40 0.64 -4.63
C LEU A 261 6.77 -0.72 -4.24
N HIS A 262 5.44 -0.82 -4.21
CA HIS A 262 4.78 -2.07 -3.80
C HIS A 262 4.92 -3.19 -4.83
N GLY A 263 5.07 -2.87 -6.12
CA GLY A 263 5.45 -3.85 -7.13
C GLY A 263 6.80 -4.49 -6.81
N GLY A 264 7.82 -3.68 -6.51
CA GLY A 264 9.14 -4.19 -6.10
C GLY A 264 9.10 -4.98 -4.79
N ILE A 265 8.38 -4.50 -3.79
CA ILE A 265 8.20 -5.24 -2.53
C ILE A 265 7.51 -6.59 -2.78
N ARG A 266 6.49 -6.64 -3.65
CA ARG A 266 5.83 -7.90 -4.00
C ARG A 266 6.76 -8.89 -4.68
N ALA A 267 7.64 -8.43 -5.57
CA ALA A 267 8.67 -9.27 -6.16
C ALA A 267 9.61 -9.85 -5.10
N LEU A 268 10.05 -9.04 -4.12
CA LEU A 268 10.85 -9.53 -2.98
C LEU A 268 10.08 -10.52 -2.10
N GLN A 269 8.75 -10.35 -1.92
CA GLN A 269 7.90 -11.30 -1.20
C GLN A 269 7.89 -12.68 -1.87
N TYR A 270 7.96 -12.73 -3.20
CA TYR A 270 8.12 -13.94 -4.01
C TYR A 270 9.57 -14.40 -4.17
N LYS A 271 10.50 -13.81 -3.37
CA LYS A 271 11.94 -14.11 -3.40
C LYS A 271 12.63 -13.80 -4.73
N ASN A 272 11.97 -13.04 -5.62
CA ASN A 272 12.61 -12.52 -6.82
C ASN A 272 13.52 -11.36 -6.45
N ARG A 273 14.59 -11.21 -7.23
CA ARG A 273 15.47 -10.05 -7.18
C ARG A 273 14.72 -8.80 -7.63
N ALA A 274 14.85 -7.71 -6.87
CA ALA A 274 14.19 -6.45 -7.20
C ALA A 274 15.12 -5.26 -7.03
N LEU A 275 14.98 -4.26 -7.89
CA LEU A 275 15.62 -2.96 -7.80
C LEU A 275 14.54 -1.88 -7.97
N ILE A 276 14.28 -1.11 -6.91
CA ILE A 276 13.23 -0.11 -6.89
C ILE A 276 13.80 1.25 -7.30
N VAL A 277 13.25 1.84 -8.36
CA VAL A 277 13.63 3.19 -8.80
C VAL A 277 12.92 4.21 -7.92
N ALA A 278 13.68 4.84 -7.05
CA ALA A 278 13.21 5.87 -6.13
C ALA A 278 13.15 7.24 -6.81
N PHE A 279 12.00 7.88 -6.79
CA PHE A 279 11.77 9.25 -7.25
C PHE A 279 11.11 10.12 -6.18
N ASP A 280 10.63 9.52 -5.10
CA ASP A 280 10.01 10.21 -3.97
C ASP A 280 10.58 9.75 -2.63
N ASN A 281 10.29 10.54 -1.58
CA ASN A 281 10.77 10.28 -0.23
C ASN A 281 10.28 8.96 0.37
N ARG A 282 9.17 8.39 -0.12
CA ARG A 282 8.58 7.15 0.42
C ARG A 282 9.50 5.95 0.20
N ALA A 283 10.05 5.81 -1.00
CA ALA A 283 11.01 4.74 -1.30
C ALA A 283 12.31 4.94 -0.52
N ILE A 284 12.77 6.19 -0.42
CA ILE A 284 14.02 6.55 0.28
C ILE A 284 13.89 6.28 1.80
N GLU A 285 12.80 6.72 2.44
CA GLU A 285 12.56 6.48 3.88
C GLU A 285 12.46 4.98 4.19
N LYS A 286 11.71 4.22 3.37
CA LYS A 286 11.64 2.76 3.55
C LYS A 286 12.98 2.06 3.31
N ALA A 287 13.78 2.56 2.37
CA ALA A 287 15.11 1.99 2.16
C ALA A 287 16.01 2.20 3.37
N LYS A 288 15.92 3.34 4.04
CA LYS A 288 16.67 3.60 5.28
C LYS A 288 16.24 2.68 6.41
N ASP A 289 14.93 2.45 6.57
CA ASP A 289 14.38 1.66 7.68
C ASP A 289 14.58 0.14 7.46
N PHE A 290 14.54 -0.33 6.21
CA PHE A 290 14.46 -1.76 5.88
C PHE A 290 15.54 -2.25 4.90
N ASN A 291 16.53 -1.42 4.59
CA ASN A 291 17.61 -1.74 3.62
C ASN A 291 17.10 -2.26 2.27
N LEU A 292 16.03 -1.63 1.73
CA LEU A 292 15.50 -2.01 0.43
C LEU A 292 16.47 -1.67 -0.69
N PRO A 293 16.61 -2.54 -1.71
CA PRO A 293 17.46 -2.28 -2.87
C PRO A 293 16.81 -1.19 -3.73
N ILE A 294 17.32 0.02 -3.62
CA ILE A 294 16.85 1.19 -4.37
C ILE A 294 17.94 1.78 -5.26
N ILE A 295 17.51 2.42 -6.32
CA ILE A 295 18.34 3.33 -7.14
C ILE A 295 17.59 4.65 -7.32
N ASN A 296 18.29 5.79 -7.18
CA ASN A 296 17.67 7.08 -7.45
C ASN A 296 17.42 7.23 -8.97
N ARG A 297 16.23 7.73 -9.36
CA ARG A 297 15.87 7.98 -10.76
C ARG A 297 16.91 8.83 -11.49
N ASP A 298 17.46 9.85 -10.83
CA ASP A 298 18.45 10.75 -11.43
C ASP A 298 19.80 10.09 -11.70
N SER A 299 20.10 8.96 -11.06
CA SER A 299 21.34 8.20 -11.22
C SER A 299 21.24 6.99 -12.15
N LEU A 300 20.12 6.81 -12.84
CA LEU A 300 19.89 5.65 -13.74
C LEU A 300 20.96 5.53 -14.83
N ALA A 301 21.35 6.66 -15.44
CA ALA A 301 22.34 6.68 -16.52
C ALA A 301 23.71 6.12 -16.09
N GLU A 302 24.11 6.40 -14.86
CA GLU A 302 25.42 6.07 -14.33
C GLU A 302 25.46 4.69 -13.69
N ASN A 303 24.40 4.33 -12.94
CA ASN A 303 24.48 3.23 -11.99
C ASN A 303 23.62 2.02 -12.35
N LEU A 304 22.52 2.17 -13.12
CA LEU A 304 21.55 1.10 -13.31
C LEU A 304 22.19 -0.14 -13.98
N SER A 305 22.98 0.06 -15.04
CA SER A 305 23.62 -1.05 -15.75
C SER A 305 24.52 -1.88 -14.85
N THR A 306 25.33 -1.20 -14.04
CA THR A 306 26.24 -1.86 -13.08
C THR A 306 25.48 -2.56 -11.96
N MET A 307 24.42 -1.95 -11.44
CA MET A 307 23.58 -2.57 -10.38
C MET A 307 22.82 -3.80 -10.90
N ILE A 308 22.42 -3.81 -12.17
CA ILE A 308 21.79 -4.99 -12.78
C ILE A 308 22.79 -6.15 -12.88
N ASP A 309 24.03 -5.88 -13.30
CA ASP A 309 25.05 -6.92 -13.49
C ASP A 309 25.62 -7.46 -12.17
N ASN A 310 25.60 -6.67 -11.11
CA ASN A 310 26.09 -7.07 -9.80
C ASN A 310 25.05 -7.89 -9.02
N ASN A 311 25.54 -8.80 -8.17
CA ASN A 311 24.68 -9.46 -7.20
C ASN A 311 24.17 -8.42 -6.19
N LEU A 312 22.86 -8.36 -5.98
CA LEU A 312 22.28 -7.52 -4.93
C LEU A 312 22.48 -8.22 -3.57
N SER A 313 23.03 -7.49 -2.62
CA SER A 313 23.29 -7.96 -1.25
C SER A 313 22.08 -7.73 -0.35
#